data_b19ac36fd54db4b9c5a04e464b231342
#
_entry.id   b19ac36fd54db4b9c5a04e464b231342
#
_cell.length_a   1.000
_cell.length_b   1.000
_cell.length_c   1.000
_cell.angle_alpha   90.00
_cell.angle_beta   90.00
_cell.angle_gamma   90.00
#
_symmetry.space_group_name_H-M   'P 1'
#
loop_
_entity.id
_entity.type
_entity.pdbx_description
1 polymer ?
#
loop_
_entity_poly.entity_id
_entity_poly.type
_entity_poly.pdbx_seq_one_letter_code
_entity_poly.pdbx_strand_id
1 'polypeptide(L)'
;MGGLRLLAVALTCCCWPPGSQGKTLRGSFSSAAARDAQGQSIGLFEFHGDHALLCVRITNIAGAIAKEAKLYLYQAHEWIKLQENNDHYSCSEILSKAQITMTINQTEHNLTVSQIPSPQMWHVFYADKFTCKDDNENSQVEDISFEMMLLNPDAEGNPFDHFSAGESGLHEFFFLLVLVYFVVACIYAQSLWQAIRKGGPMHGVLKVLTTALLLQAASALANYIHFSRYSRDGTGVPFMGSLAEFFDIASQIQMLYLLLSLCMGWTIVRMKKSQSRPLQWDSTPASTGIAVFIVITQSVLLLWEQFEDASPHRRHSHHLARSLLIVLRVGLALSFGCGLYQIITVERSTLKREFYITFAKGCILWFLCHPGLACISIIFSDYQRDKVITMGVILCQSVSMVILYRLFLSHSLYWEVSSLSSVTLPLTISSGHKSRPHF
;
A
#
# COMPACT_ATOMS: atom_id res chain seq x y z
N MET A 1 18.33 9.62 20.25
CA MET A 1 19.24 8.79 19.44
C MET A 1 18.62 7.46 18.99
N GLY A 2 17.61 6.91 19.68
CA GLY A 2 16.92 5.68 19.26
C GLY A 2 16.09 5.82 17.98
N GLY A 3 15.41 6.94 17.76
CA GLY A 3 14.55 7.16 16.58
C GLY A 3 15.31 7.21 15.26
N LEU A 4 16.55 7.74 15.27
CA LEU A 4 17.38 7.81 14.05
C LEU A 4 17.88 6.41 13.63
N ARG A 5 18.14 5.52 14.58
CA ARG A 5 18.53 4.12 14.30
C ARG A 5 17.36 3.28 13.78
N LEU A 6 16.16 3.48 14.32
CA LEU A 6 14.93 2.85 13.80
C LEU A 6 14.61 3.34 12.38
N LEU A 7 14.78 4.64 12.12
CA LEU A 7 14.61 5.22 10.78
C LEU A 7 15.65 4.67 9.78
N ALA A 8 16.91 4.51 10.21
CA ALA A 8 17.97 3.92 9.39
C ALA A 8 17.71 2.44 9.09
N VAL A 9 17.23 1.66 10.07
CA VAL A 9 16.85 0.25 9.86
C VAL A 9 15.62 0.13 8.95
N ALA A 10 14.61 0.98 9.12
CA ALA A 10 13.46 1.02 8.20
C ALA A 10 13.88 1.43 6.78
N LEU A 11 14.75 2.43 6.62
CA LEU A 11 15.30 2.83 5.33
C LEU A 11 16.16 1.74 4.69
N THR A 12 16.96 1.00 5.46
CA THR A 12 17.73 -0.12 4.91
C THR A 12 16.86 -1.31 4.55
N CYS A 13 15.76 -1.56 5.24
CA CYS A 13 14.77 -2.58 4.84
C CYS A 13 13.99 -2.15 3.58
N CYS A 14 13.68 -0.86 3.41
CA CYS A 14 13.04 -0.32 2.20
C CYS A 14 13.98 -0.24 0.99
N CYS A 15 15.31 -0.31 1.19
CA CYS A 15 16.31 -0.34 0.11
C CYS A 15 16.53 -1.71 -0.49
N TRP A 16 15.82 -2.76 -0.03
CA TRP A 16 15.79 -4.02 -0.76
C TRP A 16 14.96 -3.78 -2.02
N PRO A 17 15.52 -3.95 -3.23
CA PRO A 17 14.73 -3.72 -4.43
C PRO A 17 13.55 -4.70 -4.39
N PRO A 18 12.30 -4.22 -4.41
CA PRO A 18 11.18 -5.10 -4.74
C PRO A 18 11.55 -5.73 -6.06
N GLY A 19 11.39 -7.06 -6.17
CA GLY A 19 11.67 -7.77 -7.40
C GLY A 19 11.01 -6.99 -8.53
N SER A 20 11.81 -6.64 -9.54
CA SER A 20 11.46 -5.78 -10.66
C SER A 20 10.09 -6.17 -11.24
N GLN A 21 9.04 -5.52 -10.80
CA GLN A 21 7.70 -5.63 -11.39
C GLN A 21 7.51 -4.67 -12.57
N GLY A 22 8.61 -4.15 -13.10
CA GLY A 22 8.57 -3.33 -14.30
C GLY A 22 8.16 -4.17 -15.50
N LYS A 23 7.36 -3.58 -16.37
CA LYS A 23 6.90 -4.25 -17.61
C LYS A 23 7.96 -4.27 -18.69
N THR A 24 9.08 -3.64 -18.38
CA THR A 24 10.36 -3.92 -19.00
C THR A 24 11.18 -4.78 -18.05
N LEU A 25 11.24 -6.08 -18.31
CA LEU A 25 11.97 -7.06 -17.53
C LEU A 25 13.36 -7.26 -18.12
N ARG A 26 14.39 -7.18 -17.28
CA ARG A 26 15.76 -7.47 -17.65
C ARG A 26 16.29 -8.58 -16.76
N GLY A 27 16.98 -9.54 -17.36
CA GLY A 27 17.50 -10.67 -16.62
C GLY A 27 18.30 -11.62 -17.50
N SER A 28 18.49 -12.84 -17.01
CA SER A 28 19.10 -13.93 -17.78
C SER A 28 18.19 -15.16 -17.80
N PHE A 29 18.10 -15.80 -18.95
CA PHE A 29 17.50 -17.12 -19.10
C PHE A 29 18.53 -18.16 -18.67
N SER A 30 18.26 -18.85 -17.57
CA SER A 30 19.14 -19.86 -17.01
C SER A 30 18.53 -21.25 -17.18
N SER A 31 19.29 -22.13 -17.86
CA SER A 31 18.89 -23.54 -18.03
C SER A 31 18.83 -24.27 -16.68
N ALA A 32 19.67 -23.90 -15.71
CA ALA A 32 19.66 -24.49 -14.37
C ALA A 32 18.38 -24.11 -13.63
N ALA A 33 18.01 -22.82 -13.60
CA ALA A 33 16.78 -22.36 -12.97
C ALA A 33 15.53 -22.96 -13.65
N ALA A 34 15.55 -23.09 -14.97
CA ALA A 34 14.47 -23.72 -15.72
C ALA A 34 14.32 -25.22 -15.41
N ARG A 35 15.40 -25.93 -15.18
CA ARG A 35 15.40 -27.36 -14.80
C ARG A 35 14.86 -27.53 -13.37
N ASP A 36 15.38 -26.76 -12.41
CA ASP A 36 15.03 -26.89 -11.00
C ASP A 36 13.55 -26.62 -10.73
N ALA A 37 12.95 -25.71 -11.51
CA ALA A 37 11.56 -25.30 -11.36
C ALA A 37 10.60 -25.82 -12.47
N GLN A 38 11.05 -26.74 -13.34
CA GLN A 38 10.30 -27.25 -14.50
C GLN A 38 9.81 -26.10 -15.43
N GLY A 39 10.61 -25.03 -15.49
CA GLY A 39 10.37 -23.79 -16.23
C GLY A 39 10.72 -22.56 -15.40
N GLN A 40 11.59 -21.70 -15.90
CA GLN A 40 11.97 -20.46 -15.21
C GLN A 40 10.83 -19.44 -15.34
N SER A 41 10.20 -19.05 -14.23
CA SER A 41 9.23 -17.95 -14.20
C SER A 41 9.95 -16.62 -14.46
N ILE A 42 9.52 -15.92 -15.51
CA ILE A 42 10.09 -14.62 -15.91
C ILE A 42 9.29 -13.48 -15.34
N GLY A 43 7.95 -13.58 -15.38
CA GLY A 43 7.08 -12.55 -14.86
C GLY A 43 5.61 -12.79 -15.12
N LEU A 44 4.83 -11.87 -14.58
CA LEU A 44 3.38 -11.82 -14.68
C LEU A 44 2.97 -10.52 -15.35
N PHE A 45 1.98 -10.59 -16.22
CA PHE A 45 1.43 -9.41 -16.85
C PHE A 45 -0.04 -9.60 -17.18
N GLU A 46 -0.80 -8.54 -17.01
CA GLU A 46 -2.22 -8.53 -17.31
C GLU A 46 -2.46 -7.82 -18.64
N PHE A 47 -2.58 -8.65 -19.68
CA PHE A 47 -2.88 -8.17 -21.02
C PHE A 47 -4.36 -7.84 -21.17
N HIS A 48 -4.65 -6.80 -21.96
CA HIS A 48 -6.00 -6.43 -22.38
C HIS A 48 -6.01 -5.92 -23.83
N GLY A 49 -7.19 -5.96 -24.46
CA GLY A 49 -7.41 -5.43 -25.82
C GLY A 49 -6.91 -6.35 -26.94
N ASP A 50 -6.98 -5.85 -28.17
CA ASP A 50 -6.79 -6.68 -29.36
C ASP A 50 -5.35 -6.68 -29.91
N HIS A 51 -4.48 -5.80 -29.42
CA HIS A 51 -3.12 -5.62 -29.96
C HIS A 51 -2.07 -5.51 -28.84
N ALA A 52 -2.22 -6.30 -27.78
CA ALA A 52 -1.18 -6.40 -26.76
C ALA A 52 0.10 -7.01 -27.35
N LEU A 53 1.27 -6.54 -26.93
CA LEU A 53 2.54 -6.88 -27.52
C LEU A 53 3.54 -7.38 -26.46
N LEU A 54 4.15 -8.51 -26.76
CA LEU A 54 5.29 -9.03 -26.04
C LEU A 54 6.54 -8.90 -26.93
N CYS A 55 7.46 -8.01 -26.61
CA CYS A 55 8.74 -7.84 -27.27
C CYS A 55 9.83 -8.47 -26.44
N VAL A 56 10.66 -9.33 -27.05
CA VAL A 56 11.83 -9.94 -26.41
C VAL A 56 13.06 -9.64 -27.23
N ARG A 57 14.06 -9.05 -26.59
CA ARG A 57 15.39 -8.83 -27.16
C ARG A 57 16.40 -9.65 -26.40
N ILE A 58 17.26 -10.40 -27.09
CA ILE A 58 18.32 -11.22 -26.54
C ILE A 58 19.69 -10.81 -27.07
N THR A 59 20.73 -11.00 -26.25
CA THR A 59 22.12 -10.65 -26.62
C THR A 59 22.84 -11.80 -27.31
N ASN A 60 22.61 -13.06 -26.90
CA ASN A 60 23.30 -14.25 -27.42
C ASN A 60 22.31 -15.15 -28.19
N ILE A 61 22.13 -14.87 -29.48
CA ILE A 61 21.24 -15.64 -30.34
C ILE A 61 21.77 -17.07 -30.61
N ALA A 62 23.08 -17.23 -30.75
CA ALA A 62 23.67 -18.55 -31.01
C ALA A 62 23.41 -19.49 -29.82
N GLY A 63 23.55 -18.98 -28.60
CA GLY A 63 23.19 -19.70 -27.37
C GLY A 63 21.69 -20.06 -27.32
N ALA A 64 20.80 -19.16 -27.71
CA ALA A 64 19.36 -19.41 -27.71
C ALA A 64 18.97 -20.51 -28.71
N ILE A 65 19.50 -20.46 -29.92
CA ILE A 65 19.26 -21.48 -30.96
C ILE A 65 19.83 -22.82 -30.51
N ALA A 66 21.03 -22.85 -29.98
CA ALA A 66 21.69 -24.08 -29.52
C ALA A 66 20.92 -24.76 -28.37
N LYS A 67 20.23 -23.97 -27.53
CA LYS A 67 19.40 -24.44 -26.43
C LYS A 67 17.95 -24.75 -26.83
N GLU A 68 17.56 -24.42 -28.05
CA GLU A 68 16.15 -24.44 -28.47
C GLU A 68 15.24 -23.64 -27.52
N ALA A 69 15.70 -22.44 -27.16
CA ALA A 69 15.06 -21.57 -26.19
C ALA A 69 13.63 -21.20 -26.60
N LYS A 70 12.67 -21.35 -25.68
CA LYS A 70 11.26 -21.05 -25.91
C LYS A 70 10.68 -20.31 -24.71
N LEU A 71 9.73 -19.43 -25.02
CA LEU A 71 8.85 -18.82 -24.03
C LEU A 71 7.47 -19.45 -24.10
N TYR A 72 6.92 -19.73 -22.95
CA TYR A 72 5.62 -20.32 -22.75
C TYR A 72 4.73 -19.36 -21.97
N LEU A 73 3.57 -19.07 -22.48
CA LEU A 73 2.61 -18.19 -21.85
C LEU A 73 1.39 -18.99 -21.40
N TYR A 74 1.08 -18.87 -20.11
CA TYR A 74 -0.08 -19.50 -19.49
C TYR A 74 -1.01 -18.44 -18.94
N GLN A 75 -2.31 -18.64 -19.13
CA GLN A 75 -3.31 -17.88 -18.38
C GLN A 75 -3.23 -18.27 -16.89
N ALA A 76 -3.37 -17.30 -15.99
CA ALA A 76 -3.14 -17.52 -14.55
C ALA A 76 -4.04 -18.62 -13.97
N HIS A 77 -5.32 -18.70 -14.41
CA HIS A 77 -6.25 -19.71 -13.91
C HIS A 77 -5.89 -21.13 -14.39
N GLU A 78 -5.36 -21.29 -15.60
CA GLU A 78 -4.89 -22.59 -16.09
C GLU A 78 -3.57 -22.98 -15.41
N TRP A 79 -2.68 -22.01 -15.17
CA TRP A 79 -1.45 -22.29 -14.44
C TRP A 79 -1.70 -22.78 -13.01
N ILE A 80 -2.67 -22.19 -12.30
CA ILE A 80 -3.06 -22.64 -10.94
C ILE A 80 -3.55 -24.07 -10.98
N LYS A 81 -4.42 -24.42 -11.93
CA LYS A 81 -4.91 -25.82 -12.10
C LYS A 81 -3.78 -26.82 -12.38
N LEU A 82 -2.81 -26.42 -13.20
CA LEU A 82 -1.63 -27.24 -13.49
C LEU A 82 -0.77 -27.44 -12.27
N GLN A 83 -0.63 -26.40 -11.43
CA GLN A 83 0.17 -26.45 -10.21
C GLN A 83 -0.50 -27.29 -9.11
N GLU A 84 -1.83 -27.25 -8.99
CA GLU A 84 -2.61 -28.09 -8.05
C GLU A 84 -2.52 -29.60 -8.42
N ASN A 85 -2.37 -29.92 -9.71
CA ASN A 85 -2.26 -31.27 -10.23
C ASN A 85 -0.84 -31.66 -10.65
N ASN A 86 0.19 -30.98 -10.14
CA ASN A 86 1.57 -31.15 -10.57
C ASN A 86 2.09 -32.59 -10.44
N ASP A 87 1.61 -33.35 -9.45
CA ASP A 87 1.99 -34.76 -9.21
C ASP A 87 1.51 -35.72 -10.32
N HIS A 88 0.61 -35.28 -11.18
CA HIS A 88 0.00 -36.11 -12.24
C HIS A 88 0.57 -35.82 -13.64
N TYR A 89 1.31 -34.73 -13.82
CA TYR A 89 1.82 -34.34 -15.14
C TYR A 89 3.34 -34.41 -15.21
N SER A 90 3.85 -34.91 -16.31
CA SER A 90 5.26 -34.84 -16.62
C SER A 90 5.67 -33.42 -17.01
N CYS A 91 6.96 -33.06 -16.83
CA CYS A 91 7.49 -31.75 -17.23
C CYS A 91 7.14 -31.39 -18.69
N SER A 92 7.26 -32.33 -19.61
CA SER A 92 6.94 -32.12 -21.02
C SER A 92 5.45 -31.89 -21.27
N GLU A 93 4.58 -32.56 -20.49
CA GLU A 93 3.13 -32.35 -20.58
C GLU A 93 2.72 -30.99 -20.06
N ILE A 94 3.32 -30.50 -18.98
CA ILE A 94 3.09 -29.14 -18.47
C ILE A 94 3.42 -28.12 -19.56
N LEU A 95 4.60 -28.22 -20.18
CA LEU A 95 5.01 -27.30 -21.23
C LEU A 95 4.12 -27.36 -22.48
N SER A 96 3.57 -28.55 -22.81
CA SER A 96 2.66 -28.71 -23.96
C SER A 96 1.30 -28.05 -23.77
N LYS A 97 0.90 -27.74 -22.51
CA LYS A 97 -0.38 -27.11 -22.16
C LYS A 97 -0.35 -25.57 -22.21
N ALA A 98 0.78 -24.99 -22.59
CA ALA A 98 0.88 -23.54 -22.77
C ALA A 98 -0.05 -23.09 -23.89
N GLN A 99 -0.82 -22.01 -23.65
CA GLN A 99 -1.73 -21.45 -24.64
C GLN A 99 -0.97 -20.81 -25.80
N ILE A 100 0.15 -20.17 -25.52
CA ILE A 100 1.01 -19.54 -26.51
C ILE A 100 2.45 -20.00 -26.28
N THR A 101 3.13 -20.36 -27.37
CA THR A 101 4.55 -20.74 -27.34
C THR A 101 5.29 -19.92 -28.38
N MET A 102 6.41 -19.29 -27.97
CA MET A 102 7.27 -18.50 -28.83
C MET A 102 8.67 -19.08 -28.83
N THR A 103 9.18 -19.45 -30.01
CA THR A 103 10.58 -19.92 -30.17
C THR A 103 11.49 -18.72 -30.37
N ILE A 104 12.59 -18.67 -29.61
CA ILE A 104 13.56 -17.57 -29.66
C ILE A 104 14.66 -17.94 -30.68
N ASN A 105 14.52 -17.45 -31.92
CA ASN A 105 15.43 -17.73 -33.03
C ASN A 105 15.99 -16.46 -33.71
N GLN A 106 15.67 -15.28 -33.19
CA GLN A 106 16.16 -13.97 -33.67
C GLN A 106 16.59 -13.10 -32.49
N THR A 107 17.31 -12.01 -32.75
CA THR A 107 17.74 -11.04 -31.73
C THR A 107 16.57 -10.27 -31.12
N GLU A 108 15.55 -10.03 -31.90
CA GLU A 108 14.30 -9.40 -31.49
C GLU A 108 13.11 -10.24 -31.94
N HIS A 109 12.21 -10.51 -31.01
CA HIS A 109 10.95 -11.19 -31.24
C HIS A 109 9.80 -10.34 -30.76
N ASN A 110 8.80 -10.18 -31.61
CA ASN A 110 7.56 -9.51 -31.31
C ASN A 110 6.41 -10.50 -31.44
N LEU A 111 5.71 -10.74 -30.34
CA LEU A 111 4.52 -11.57 -30.28
C LEU A 111 3.32 -10.69 -30.01
N THR A 112 2.40 -10.62 -30.96
CA THR A 112 1.11 -9.95 -30.76
C THR A 112 0.15 -10.92 -30.08
N VAL A 113 -0.32 -10.56 -28.91
CA VAL A 113 -1.35 -11.29 -28.19
C VAL A 113 -2.70 -10.67 -28.58
N SER A 114 -3.42 -11.35 -29.48
CA SER A 114 -4.69 -10.86 -30.03
C SER A 114 -5.88 -11.54 -29.37
N GLN A 115 -7.05 -10.89 -29.46
CA GLN A 115 -8.36 -11.42 -29.03
C GLN A 115 -8.45 -11.74 -27.54
N ILE A 116 -8.11 -10.77 -26.69
CA ILE A 116 -8.34 -10.87 -25.26
C ILE A 116 -9.68 -10.19 -24.94
N PRO A 117 -10.79 -10.95 -24.81
CA PRO A 117 -12.13 -10.35 -24.63
C PRO A 117 -12.30 -9.67 -23.27
N SER A 118 -11.51 -10.05 -22.30
CA SER A 118 -11.44 -9.43 -20.98
C SER A 118 -9.99 -9.42 -20.48
N PRO A 119 -9.58 -8.43 -19.68
CA PRO A 119 -8.25 -8.42 -19.09
C PRO A 119 -7.96 -9.70 -18.34
N GLN A 120 -6.84 -10.32 -18.66
CA GLN A 120 -6.42 -11.60 -18.07
C GLN A 120 -4.94 -11.56 -17.70
N MET A 121 -4.63 -12.15 -16.55
CA MET A 121 -3.26 -12.29 -16.12
C MET A 121 -2.58 -13.48 -16.80
N TRP A 122 -1.39 -13.23 -17.33
CA TRP A 122 -0.56 -14.20 -18.01
C TRP A 122 0.76 -14.39 -17.28
N HIS A 123 1.17 -15.64 -17.17
CA HIS A 123 2.47 -16.04 -16.70
C HIS A 123 3.39 -16.32 -17.89
N VAL A 124 4.59 -15.73 -17.87
CA VAL A 124 5.62 -15.96 -18.86
C VAL A 124 6.70 -16.85 -18.27
N PHE A 125 6.94 -18.00 -18.88
CA PHE A 125 7.97 -18.96 -18.50
C PHE A 125 8.97 -19.14 -19.61
N TYR A 126 10.23 -19.33 -19.23
CA TYR A 126 11.27 -19.78 -20.11
C TYR A 126 11.56 -21.27 -19.90
N ALA A 127 11.70 -22.00 -20.96
CA ALA A 127 12.22 -23.37 -20.97
C ALA A 127 13.06 -23.64 -22.21
N ASP A 128 13.97 -24.61 -22.12
CA ASP A 128 14.85 -25.05 -23.18
C ASP A 128 14.90 -26.58 -23.26
N LYS A 129 15.72 -27.12 -24.19
CA LYS A 129 15.87 -28.57 -24.38
C LYS A 129 16.39 -29.33 -23.14
N PHE A 130 16.95 -28.60 -22.14
CA PHE A 130 17.51 -29.18 -20.92
C PHE A 130 16.51 -29.16 -19.77
N THR A 131 15.42 -28.40 -19.86
CA THR A 131 14.47 -28.16 -18.78
C THR A 131 13.83 -29.45 -18.24
N CYS A 132 13.48 -30.40 -19.12
CA CYS A 132 12.82 -31.66 -18.74
C CYS A 132 13.75 -32.89 -18.83
N LYS A 133 15.08 -32.70 -18.74
CA LYS A 133 16.03 -33.79 -18.74
C LYS A 133 16.68 -33.98 -17.36
N ASP A 134 16.69 -35.20 -16.89
CA ASP A 134 17.28 -35.59 -15.59
C ASP A 134 18.82 -35.74 -15.64
N ASP A 135 19.48 -35.53 -16.79
CA ASP A 135 20.89 -35.77 -16.95
C ASP A 135 21.75 -34.77 -16.18
N ASN A 136 22.55 -35.29 -15.25
CA ASN A 136 23.57 -34.60 -14.46
C ASN A 136 24.81 -34.14 -15.29
N GLU A 137 24.63 -33.94 -16.59
CA GLU A 137 25.70 -33.33 -17.37
C GLU A 137 25.85 -31.87 -16.94
N ASN A 138 26.89 -31.60 -16.15
CA ASN A 138 27.42 -30.29 -15.79
C ASN A 138 27.93 -29.55 -17.04
N SER A 139 27.09 -29.36 -18.04
CA SER A 139 27.38 -28.40 -19.08
C SER A 139 27.16 -27.02 -18.46
N GLN A 140 28.26 -26.29 -18.21
CA GLN A 140 28.26 -24.86 -17.95
C GLN A 140 27.71 -24.17 -19.20
N VAL A 141 26.37 -24.18 -19.31
CA VAL A 141 25.69 -23.55 -20.44
C VAL A 141 25.50 -22.09 -20.07
N GLU A 142 26.18 -21.21 -20.80
CA GLU A 142 26.14 -19.76 -20.58
C GLU A 142 24.69 -19.24 -20.57
N ASP A 143 24.35 -18.41 -19.58
CA ASP A 143 23.07 -17.78 -19.47
C ASP A 143 22.83 -16.78 -20.61
N ILE A 144 21.59 -16.64 -21.06
CA ILE A 144 21.21 -15.75 -22.15
C ILE A 144 20.60 -14.49 -21.55
N SER A 145 21.30 -13.36 -21.62
CA SER A 145 20.74 -12.08 -21.19
C SER A 145 19.60 -11.64 -22.10
N PHE A 146 18.50 -11.20 -21.49
CA PHE A 146 17.32 -10.73 -22.20
C PHE A 146 16.81 -9.39 -21.67
N GLU A 147 16.12 -8.67 -22.54
CA GLU A 147 15.26 -7.54 -22.24
C GLU A 147 13.88 -7.84 -22.84
N MET A 148 12.85 -7.86 -21.99
CA MET A 148 11.47 -8.17 -22.37
C MET A 148 10.59 -6.99 -22.05
N MET A 149 9.84 -6.52 -23.03
CA MET A 149 8.82 -5.47 -22.87
C MET A 149 7.42 -6.06 -23.07
N LEU A 150 6.55 -5.78 -22.14
CA LEU A 150 5.16 -6.21 -22.10
C LEU A 150 4.29 -4.95 -22.25
N LEU A 151 3.53 -4.84 -23.30
CA LEU A 151 2.82 -3.63 -23.69
C LEU A 151 1.34 -3.94 -23.94
N ASN A 152 0.50 -3.06 -23.45
CA ASN A 152 -0.93 -3.03 -23.74
C ASN A 152 -1.25 -1.94 -24.77
N PRO A 153 -2.38 -2.02 -25.47
CA PRO A 153 -2.84 -0.94 -26.32
C PRO A 153 -3.17 0.30 -25.50
N ASP A 154 -2.74 1.46 -25.99
CA ASP A 154 -3.11 2.76 -25.47
C ASP A 154 -4.55 3.16 -25.88
N ALA A 155 -4.98 4.38 -25.55
CA ALA A 155 -6.30 4.89 -25.91
C ALA A 155 -6.53 4.98 -27.45
N GLU A 156 -5.46 5.01 -28.23
CA GLU A 156 -5.49 5.05 -29.70
C GLU A 156 -5.42 3.63 -30.32
N GLY A 157 -5.23 2.60 -29.51
CA GLY A 157 -5.10 1.21 -29.91
C GLY A 157 -3.69 0.79 -30.33
N ASN A 158 -2.67 1.62 -30.09
CA ASN A 158 -1.28 1.28 -30.34
C ASN A 158 -0.65 0.60 -29.12
N PRO A 159 0.23 -0.41 -29.27
CA PRO A 159 0.83 -1.14 -28.17
C PRO A 159 1.98 -0.36 -27.51
N PHE A 160 1.68 0.78 -26.90
CA PHE A 160 2.68 1.66 -26.25
C PHE A 160 2.49 1.83 -24.76
N ASP A 161 1.40 1.29 -24.20
CA ASP A 161 1.14 1.42 -22.76
C ASP A 161 1.88 0.34 -21.98
N HIS A 162 2.76 0.78 -21.08
CA HIS A 162 3.47 -0.08 -20.15
C HIS A 162 2.60 -0.53 -18.96
N PHE A 163 1.44 0.05 -18.74
CA PHE A 163 0.57 -0.31 -17.62
C PHE A 163 -0.20 -1.61 -17.89
N SER A 164 -0.31 -2.47 -16.85
CA SER A 164 -1.27 -3.58 -16.88
C SER A 164 -2.70 -3.06 -16.77
N ALA A 165 -3.65 -3.91 -17.08
CA ALA A 165 -5.06 -3.56 -16.96
C ALA A 165 -5.43 -3.06 -15.55
N GLY A 166 -4.87 -3.68 -14.52
CA GLY A 166 -5.07 -3.28 -13.13
C GLY A 166 -4.39 -1.98 -12.72
N GLU A 167 -3.34 -1.55 -13.42
CA GLU A 167 -2.58 -0.32 -13.10
C GLU A 167 -2.95 0.87 -13.97
N SER A 168 -3.66 0.64 -15.07
CA SER A 168 -4.06 1.70 -16.00
C SER A 168 -4.86 2.78 -15.26
N GLY A 169 -4.57 4.08 -15.52
CA GLY A 169 -5.23 5.20 -14.86
C GLY A 169 -4.69 5.57 -13.46
N LEU A 170 -3.73 4.82 -12.88
CA LEU A 170 -3.12 5.19 -11.61
C LEU A 170 -2.25 6.46 -11.74
N HIS A 171 -1.61 6.66 -12.88
CA HIS A 171 -0.82 7.85 -13.15
C HIS A 171 -1.66 9.13 -13.06
N GLU A 172 -2.82 9.15 -13.75
CA GLU A 172 -3.77 10.26 -13.74
C GLU A 172 -4.38 10.47 -12.35
N PHE A 173 -4.70 9.38 -11.66
CA PHE A 173 -5.21 9.42 -10.31
C PHE A 173 -4.23 10.11 -9.34
N PHE A 174 -2.95 9.73 -9.34
CA PHE A 174 -1.95 10.35 -8.47
C PHE A 174 -1.66 11.80 -8.87
N PHE A 175 -1.71 12.13 -10.16
CA PHE A 175 -1.61 13.53 -10.61
C PHE A 175 -2.73 14.39 -10.02
N LEU A 176 -3.98 13.94 -10.17
CA LEU A 176 -5.14 14.66 -9.63
C LEU A 176 -5.08 14.74 -8.10
N LEU A 177 -4.64 13.68 -7.44
CA LEU A 177 -4.51 13.65 -5.98
C LEU A 177 -3.47 14.67 -5.48
N VAL A 178 -2.31 14.78 -6.12
CA VAL A 178 -1.29 15.79 -5.82
C VAL A 178 -1.85 17.19 -6.00
N LEU A 179 -2.59 17.43 -7.10
CA LEU A 179 -3.23 18.71 -7.34
C LEU A 179 -4.24 19.07 -6.25
N VAL A 180 -5.08 18.11 -5.83
CA VAL A 180 -6.04 18.29 -4.73
C VAL A 180 -5.32 18.61 -3.42
N TYR A 181 -4.25 17.89 -3.06
CA TYR A 181 -3.47 18.22 -1.87
C TYR A 181 -2.86 19.61 -1.92
N PHE A 182 -2.37 20.02 -3.08
CA PHE A 182 -1.84 21.38 -3.27
C PHE A 182 -2.90 22.45 -3.05
N VAL A 183 -4.09 22.27 -3.63
CA VAL A 183 -5.23 23.21 -3.45
C VAL A 183 -5.66 23.25 -1.99
N VAL A 184 -5.79 22.10 -1.33
CA VAL A 184 -6.14 22.01 0.09
C VAL A 184 -5.08 22.71 0.95
N ALA A 185 -3.80 22.51 0.67
CA ALA A 185 -2.72 23.18 1.38
C ALA A 185 -2.81 24.71 1.22
N CYS A 186 -3.08 25.22 0.01
CA CYS A 186 -3.24 26.66 -0.23
C CYS A 186 -4.42 27.25 0.56
N ILE A 187 -5.57 26.54 0.61
CA ILE A 187 -6.76 27.01 1.32
C ILE A 187 -6.51 27.09 2.83
N TYR A 188 -5.85 26.09 3.39
CA TYR A 188 -5.67 25.98 4.85
C TYR A 188 -4.38 26.58 5.38
N ALA A 189 -3.42 26.93 4.54
CA ALA A 189 -2.08 27.43 4.95
C ALA A 189 -2.15 28.63 5.90
N GLN A 190 -2.99 29.62 5.58
CA GLN A 190 -3.12 30.84 6.39
C GLN A 190 -3.78 30.54 7.75
N SER A 191 -4.83 29.75 7.77
CA SER A 191 -5.55 29.39 8.99
C SER A 191 -4.67 28.51 9.91
N LEU A 192 -3.91 27.59 9.32
CA LEU A 192 -2.94 26.77 10.03
C LEU A 192 -1.83 27.62 10.66
N TRP A 193 -1.26 28.55 9.88
CA TRP A 193 -0.22 29.45 10.36
C TRP A 193 -0.67 30.27 11.56
N GLN A 194 -1.89 30.81 11.51
CA GLN A 194 -2.49 31.55 12.63
C GLN A 194 -2.72 30.66 13.85
N ALA A 195 -3.20 29.42 13.67
CA ALA A 195 -3.42 28.46 14.74
C ALA A 195 -2.11 28.06 15.43
N ILE A 196 -1.04 27.84 14.65
CA ILE A 196 0.29 27.51 15.18
C ILE A 196 0.88 28.68 15.98
N ARG A 197 0.74 29.90 15.50
CA ARG A 197 1.27 31.10 16.20
C ARG A 197 0.58 31.41 17.52
N LYS A 198 -0.73 31.14 17.60
CA LYS A 198 -1.52 31.44 18.82
C LYS A 198 -1.19 30.50 19.98
N GLY A 199 -0.61 29.33 19.70
CA GLY A 199 -0.38 28.31 20.71
C GLY A 199 -1.66 27.84 21.38
N GLY A 200 -1.67 26.69 22.00
CA GLY A 200 -2.83 26.18 22.73
C GLY A 200 -2.80 24.66 22.85
N PRO A 201 -3.70 24.05 23.65
CA PRO A 201 -3.68 22.62 23.90
C PRO A 201 -3.95 21.79 22.62
N MET A 202 -4.65 22.34 21.64
CA MET A 202 -4.89 21.70 20.33
C MET A 202 -3.72 21.82 19.34
N HIS A 203 -2.68 22.61 19.68
CA HIS A 203 -1.50 22.75 18.84
C HIS A 203 -0.82 21.40 18.55
N GLY A 204 -0.74 20.52 19.55
CA GLY A 204 -0.17 19.17 19.39
C GLY A 204 -0.97 18.31 18.43
N VAL A 205 -2.31 18.31 18.52
CA VAL A 205 -3.20 17.56 17.64
C VAL A 205 -3.08 18.04 16.19
N LEU A 206 -3.17 19.36 15.96
CA LEU A 206 -3.03 19.96 14.64
C LEU A 206 -1.65 19.68 14.03
N LYS A 207 -0.58 19.74 14.83
CA LYS A 207 0.77 19.42 14.37
C LYS A 207 0.88 17.97 13.90
N VAL A 208 0.38 17.01 14.67
CA VAL A 208 0.40 15.58 14.31
C VAL A 208 -0.45 15.34 13.06
N LEU A 209 -1.65 15.91 12.99
CA LEU A 209 -2.55 15.76 11.85
C LEU A 209 -1.96 16.39 10.58
N THR A 210 -1.33 17.58 10.69
CA THR A 210 -0.64 18.23 9.57
C THR A 210 0.52 17.38 9.08
N THR A 211 1.31 16.80 9.99
CA THR A 211 2.42 15.93 9.61
C THR A 211 1.92 14.67 8.90
N ALA A 212 0.81 14.07 9.35
CA ALA A 212 0.19 12.92 8.67
C ALA A 212 -0.28 13.29 7.25
N LEU A 213 -0.93 14.44 7.08
CA LEU A 213 -1.33 14.95 5.76
C LEU A 213 -0.14 15.23 4.83
N LEU A 214 0.93 15.81 5.37
CA LEU A 214 2.15 16.06 4.59
C LEU A 214 2.83 14.75 4.15
N LEU A 215 2.85 13.75 5.01
CA LEU A 215 3.37 12.42 4.66
C LEU A 215 2.52 11.78 3.56
N GLN A 216 1.20 11.88 3.64
CA GLN A 216 0.30 11.35 2.60
C GLN A 216 0.44 12.09 1.27
N ALA A 217 0.58 13.42 1.30
CA ALA A 217 0.86 14.22 0.11
C ALA A 217 2.24 13.89 -0.50
N ALA A 218 3.26 13.66 0.34
CA ALA A 218 4.57 13.23 -0.11
C ALA A 218 4.54 11.82 -0.73
N SER A 219 3.76 10.89 -0.17
CA SER A 219 3.50 9.57 -0.76
C SER A 219 2.85 9.69 -2.14
N ALA A 220 1.80 10.51 -2.27
CA ALA A 220 1.13 10.74 -3.55
C ALA A 220 2.08 11.33 -4.60
N LEU A 221 2.92 12.30 -4.22
CA LEU A 221 3.93 12.90 -5.11
C LEU A 221 4.99 11.89 -5.54
N ALA A 222 5.48 11.06 -4.61
CA ALA A 222 6.47 10.03 -4.92
C ALA A 222 5.90 8.96 -5.86
N ASN A 223 4.63 8.53 -5.65
CA ASN A 223 3.92 7.65 -6.57
C ASN A 223 3.74 8.29 -7.95
N TYR A 224 3.34 9.57 -8.02
CA TYR A 224 3.21 10.27 -9.29
C TYR A 224 4.54 10.30 -10.07
N ILE A 225 5.66 10.59 -9.41
CA ILE A 225 6.99 10.59 -10.03
C ILE A 225 7.35 9.18 -10.53
N HIS A 226 7.09 8.15 -9.72
CA HIS A 226 7.32 6.75 -10.09
C HIS A 226 6.51 6.36 -11.34
N PHE A 227 5.19 6.55 -11.32
CA PHE A 227 4.30 6.19 -12.43
C PHE A 227 4.51 7.06 -13.68
N SER A 228 4.85 8.34 -13.52
CA SER A 228 5.19 9.21 -14.66
C SER A 228 6.45 8.75 -15.39
N ARG A 229 7.41 8.17 -14.68
CA ARG A 229 8.60 7.56 -15.30
C ARG A 229 8.26 6.20 -15.88
N TYR A 230 7.50 5.41 -15.13
CA TYR A 230 7.06 4.08 -15.52
C TYR A 230 6.27 4.05 -16.83
N SER A 231 5.40 5.05 -17.07
CA SER A 231 4.66 5.17 -18.34
C SER A 231 5.56 5.32 -19.57
N ARG A 232 6.84 5.70 -19.40
CA ARG A 232 7.80 5.92 -20.49
C ARG A 232 8.78 4.78 -20.70
N ASP A 233 9.24 4.17 -19.61
CA ASP A 233 10.33 3.19 -19.64
C ASP A 233 9.92 1.78 -19.13
N GLY A 234 8.71 1.63 -18.62
CA GLY A 234 8.19 0.38 -18.06
C GLY A 234 8.93 -0.13 -16.81
N THR A 235 9.88 0.64 -16.26
CA THR A 235 10.61 0.30 -15.03
C THR A 235 10.37 1.31 -13.91
N GLY A 236 10.08 2.56 -14.28
CA GLY A 236 9.87 3.64 -13.33
C GLY A 236 11.10 3.95 -12.46
N VAL A 237 10.85 4.51 -11.27
CA VAL A 237 11.88 4.77 -10.26
C VAL A 237 11.57 3.95 -9.02
N PRO A 238 12.15 2.73 -8.85
CA PRO A 238 11.81 1.82 -7.74
C PRO A 238 11.99 2.47 -6.36
N PHE A 239 13.02 3.28 -6.19
CA PHE A 239 13.25 4.02 -4.95
C PHE A 239 12.08 4.95 -4.59
N MET A 240 11.48 5.63 -5.58
CA MET A 240 10.31 6.49 -5.35
C MET A 240 9.07 5.68 -4.99
N GLY A 241 8.89 4.49 -5.57
CA GLY A 241 7.83 3.56 -5.18
C GLY A 241 7.95 3.16 -3.71
N SER A 242 9.11 2.64 -3.30
CA SER A 242 9.35 2.26 -1.90
C SER A 242 9.25 3.45 -0.93
N LEU A 243 9.67 4.63 -1.34
CA LEU A 243 9.55 5.85 -0.55
C LEU A 243 8.08 6.27 -0.38
N ALA A 244 7.26 6.11 -1.42
CA ALA A 244 5.83 6.37 -1.36
C ALA A 244 5.12 5.45 -0.38
N GLU A 245 5.41 4.16 -0.41
CA GLU A 245 4.89 3.16 0.54
C GLU A 245 5.30 3.49 1.98
N PHE A 246 6.58 3.83 2.19
CA PHE A 246 7.06 4.25 3.50
C PHE A 246 6.30 5.46 4.05
N PHE A 247 6.08 6.49 3.25
CA PHE A 247 5.34 7.68 3.68
C PHE A 247 3.88 7.38 3.96
N ASP A 248 3.26 6.49 3.18
CA ASP A 248 1.87 6.08 3.41
C ASP A 248 1.73 5.32 4.73
N ILE A 249 2.58 4.32 4.98
CA ILE A 249 2.61 3.57 6.24
C ILE A 249 2.86 4.51 7.43
N ALA A 250 3.82 5.42 7.32
CA ALA A 250 4.13 6.38 8.37
C ALA A 250 2.93 7.32 8.67
N SER A 251 2.21 7.77 7.63
CA SER A 251 0.99 8.55 7.76
C SER A 251 -0.12 7.78 8.48
N GLN A 252 -0.34 6.52 8.10
CA GLN A 252 -1.35 5.65 8.71
C GLN A 252 -1.05 5.38 10.19
N ILE A 253 0.20 5.09 10.54
CA ILE A 253 0.65 4.87 11.92
C ILE A 253 0.44 6.13 12.76
N GLN A 254 0.83 7.29 12.22
CA GLN A 254 0.70 8.56 12.90
C GLN A 254 -0.78 8.94 13.13
N MET A 255 -1.64 8.66 12.15
CA MET A 255 -3.07 8.87 12.28
C MET A 255 -3.70 7.95 13.33
N LEU A 256 -3.35 6.66 13.33
CA LEU A 256 -3.80 5.72 14.34
C LEU A 256 -3.39 6.17 15.75
N TYR A 257 -2.13 6.55 15.92
CA TYR A 257 -1.62 7.09 17.19
C TYR A 257 -2.44 8.30 17.65
N LEU A 258 -2.74 9.23 16.74
CA LEU A 258 -3.55 10.40 17.05
C LEU A 258 -4.96 10.01 17.52
N LEU A 259 -5.64 9.14 16.78
CA LEU A 259 -7.00 8.71 17.09
C LEU A 259 -7.06 7.98 18.43
N LEU A 260 -6.14 7.05 18.68
CA LEU A 260 -6.05 6.34 19.95
C LEU A 260 -5.79 7.30 21.11
N SER A 261 -4.86 8.26 20.97
CA SER A 261 -4.53 9.26 22.00
C SER A 261 -5.76 10.09 22.37
N LEU A 262 -6.52 10.53 21.38
CA LEU A 262 -7.72 11.34 21.60
C LEU A 262 -8.82 10.55 22.31
N CYS A 263 -9.10 9.33 21.88
CA CYS A 263 -10.12 8.51 22.51
C CYS A 263 -9.79 8.15 23.95
N MET A 264 -8.56 7.74 24.21
CA MET A 264 -8.15 7.38 25.57
C MET A 264 -8.15 8.61 26.48
N GLY A 265 -7.69 9.76 25.98
CA GLY A 265 -7.76 11.02 26.72
C GLY A 265 -9.18 11.37 27.14
N TRP A 266 -10.15 11.25 26.28
CA TRP A 266 -11.53 11.62 26.57
C TRP A 266 -12.26 10.62 27.48
N THR A 267 -12.03 9.33 27.33
CA THR A 267 -12.63 8.30 28.19
C THR A 267 -12.11 8.38 29.64
N ILE A 268 -10.81 8.66 29.83
CA ILE A 268 -10.22 8.80 31.17
C ILE A 268 -10.72 10.04 31.89
N VAL A 269 -10.81 11.18 31.18
CA VAL A 269 -11.36 12.43 31.76
C VAL A 269 -12.77 12.23 32.28
N ARG A 270 -13.58 11.43 31.60
CA ARG A 270 -14.96 11.16 31.99
C ARG A 270 -15.07 10.23 33.19
N MET A 271 -14.28 9.18 33.28
CA MET A 271 -14.29 8.27 34.43
C MET A 271 -13.93 9.03 35.72
N LYS A 272 -12.99 9.98 35.67
CA LYS A 272 -12.60 10.80 36.83
C LYS A 272 -13.63 11.85 37.22
N LYS A 273 -14.44 12.38 36.28
CA LYS A 273 -15.50 13.36 36.57
C LYS A 273 -16.67 12.74 37.33
N SER A 274 -16.87 11.43 37.25
CA SER A 274 -17.87 10.68 38.04
C SER A 274 -17.46 10.47 39.51
N GLN A 275 -16.17 10.55 39.81
CA GLN A 275 -15.63 10.45 41.15
C GLN A 275 -15.11 11.83 41.59
N SER A 276 -15.73 12.41 42.61
CA SER A 276 -15.50 13.78 43.16
C SER A 276 -14.13 13.99 43.84
N ARG A 277 -13.03 13.60 43.17
CA ARG A 277 -11.66 13.86 43.59
C ARG A 277 -10.93 14.81 42.63
N PRO A 278 -10.00 15.68 43.13
CA PRO A 278 -9.27 16.61 42.28
C PRO A 278 -8.47 15.86 41.22
N LEU A 279 -8.55 16.37 39.96
CA LEU A 279 -8.01 15.79 38.73
C LEU A 279 -6.48 15.71 38.82
N GLN A 280 -5.93 14.62 39.32
CA GLN A 280 -4.51 14.29 39.12
C GLN A 280 -4.42 13.31 37.93
N TRP A 281 -3.72 13.72 36.92
CA TRP A 281 -3.56 12.98 35.64
C TRP A 281 -2.62 11.80 35.85
N ASP A 282 -3.17 10.64 36.16
CA ASP A 282 -2.47 9.38 36.00
C ASP A 282 -3.10 8.62 34.82
N SER A 283 -2.49 8.77 33.63
CA SER A 283 -2.67 7.77 32.59
C SER A 283 -2.28 6.43 33.23
N THR A 284 -3.25 5.53 33.40
CA THR A 284 -2.91 4.23 33.94
C THR A 284 -1.90 3.60 32.97
N PRO A 285 -0.74 3.12 33.44
CA PRO A 285 0.29 2.55 32.58
C PRO A 285 -0.25 1.43 31.67
N ALA A 286 -1.32 0.76 32.11
CA ALA A 286 -2.02 -0.25 31.32
C ALA A 286 -2.67 0.31 30.05
N SER A 287 -3.34 1.48 30.09
CA SER A 287 -4.00 2.04 28.91
C SER A 287 -3.00 2.50 27.86
N THR A 288 -1.91 3.13 28.30
CA THR A 288 -0.82 3.53 27.41
C THR A 288 -0.13 2.31 26.80
N GLY A 289 0.08 1.25 27.60
CA GLY A 289 0.63 -0.01 27.10
C GLY A 289 -0.23 -0.66 26.02
N ILE A 290 -1.55 -0.68 26.18
CA ILE A 290 -2.49 -1.20 25.19
C ILE A 290 -2.43 -0.39 23.89
N ALA A 291 -2.41 0.95 23.97
CA ALA A 291 -2.33 1.79 22.78
C ALA A 291 -1.02 1.57 22.01
N VAL A 292 0.11 1.52 22.71
CA VAL A 292 1.41 1.23 22.10
C VAL A 292 1.42 -0.16 21.46
N PHE A 293 0.87 -1.17 22.15
CA PHE A 293 0.75 -2.52 21.61
C PHE A 293 -0.07 -2.56 20.31
N ILE A 294 -1.23 -1.87 20.25
CA ILE A 294 -2.07 -1.77 19.05
C ILE A 294 -1.30 -1.11 17.90
N VAL A 295 -0.60 0.01 18.18
CA VAL A 295 0.19 0.72 17.15
C VAL A 295 1.31 -0.17 16.61
N ILE A 296 2.03 -0.88 17.48
CA ILE A 296 3.08 -1.82 17.06
C ILE A 296 2.49 -2.96 16.23
N THR A 297 1.39 -3.56 16.68
CA THR A 297 0.73 -4.66 15.95
C THR A 297 0.29 -4.22 14.56
N GLN A 298 -0.34 -3.05 14.43
CA GLN A 298 -0.74 -2.54 13.11
C GLN A 298 0.48 -2.22 12.23
N SER A 299 1.54 -1.66 12.80
CA SER A 299 2.77 -1.38 12.05
C SER A 299 3.41 -2.66 11.50
N VAL A 300 3.47 -3.71 12.32
CA VAL A 300 3.99 -5.03 11.89
C VAL A 300 3.12 -5.64 10.80
N LEU A 301 1.79 -5.57 10.93
CA LEU A 301 0.88 -6.12 9.93
C LEU A 301 0.96 -5.36 8.59
N LEU A 302 1.07 -4.03 8.61
CA LEU A 302 1.25 -3.23 7.39
C LEU A 302 2.58 -3.55 6.70
N LEU A 303 3.66 -3.66 7.46
CA LEU A 303 4.96 -4.06 6.91
C LEU A 303 4.92 -5.49 6.35
N TRP A 304 4.26 -6.41 7.06
CA TRP A 304 4.10 -7.78 6.60
C TRP A 304 3.32 -7.86 5.27
N GLU A 305 2.21 -7.13 5.14
CA GLU A 305 1.46 -7.02 3.88
C GLU A 305 2.36 -6.58 2.73
N GLN A 306 3.19 -5.55 2.92
CA GLN A 306 4.13 -5.07 1.90
C GLN A 306 5.21 -6.09 1.52
N PHE A 307 5.77 -6.81 2.49
CA PHE A 307 6.77 -7.84 2.20
C PHE A 307 6.17 -9.05 1.47
N GLU A 308 4.91 -9.39 1.71
CA GLU A 308 4.22 -10.46 1.01
C GLU A 308 3.91 -10.08 -0.44
N ASP A 309 3.47 -8.84 -0.70
CA ASP A 309 3.20 -8.35 -2.06
C ASP A 309 4.47 -8.36 -2.94
N ALA A 310 5.65 -8.24 -2.34
CA ALA A 310 6.94 -8.34 -3.03
C ALA A 310 7.36 -9.78 -3.41
N SER A 311 6.66 -10.82 -2.93
CA SER A 311 7.06 -12.23 -3.08
C SER A 311 6.10 -13.02 -3.98
N PRO A 312 6.40 -13.30 -5.26
CA PRO A 312 5.46 -13.94 -6.19
C PRO A 312 5.13 -15.40 -5.85
N HIS A 313 5.90 -16.06 -4.98
CA HIS A 313 5.78 -17.50 -4.70
C HIS A 313 4.82 -17.90 -3.57
N ARG A 314 4.27 -16.96 -2.78
CA ARG A 314 3.45 -17.29 -1.58
C ARG A 314 2.04 -16.73 -1.61
N ARG A 315 1.30 -16.96 -2.67
CA ARG A 315 -0.09 -16.47 -2.81
C ARG A 315 -1.04 -16.89 -1.66
N HIS A 316 -0.77 -17.95 -0.94
CA HIS A 316 -1.63 -18.42 0.18
C HIS A 316 -1.42 -17.62 1.48
N SER A 317 -0.25 -17.02 1.67
CA SER A 317 0.09 -16.19 2.84
C SER A 317 -0.51 -14.78 2.76
N HIS A 318 -0.68 -14.22 1.54
CA HIS A 318 -1.22 -12.86 1.32
C HIS A 318 -2.59 -12.61 1.95
N HIS A 319 -3.43 -13.65 2.03
CA HIS A 319 -4.75 -13.53 2.63
C HIS A 319 -4.72 -13.38 4.14
N LEU A 320 -3.68 -13.88 4.83
CA LEU A 320 -3.62 -13.90 6.28
C LEU A 320 -3.33 -12.50 6.85
N ALA A 321 -2.28 -11.83 6.40
CA ALA A 321 -1.90 -10.50 6.87
C ALA A 321 -3.01 -9.49 6.59
N ARG A 322 -3.55 -9.49 5.37
CA ARG A 322 -4.67 -8.64 4.97
C ARG A 322 -5.94 -8.91 5.81
N SER A 323 -6.28 -10.17 6.06
CA SER A 323 -7.43 -10.55 6.91
C SER A 323 -7.25 -10.11 8.35
N LEU A 324 -6.07 -10.30 8.94
CA LEU A 324 -5.76 -9.84 10.30
C LEU A 324 -5.86 -8.32 10.42
N LEU A 325 -5.40 -7.60 9.43
CA LEU A 325 -5.48 -6.14 9.39
C LEU A 325 -6.92 -5.65 9.31
N ILE A 326 -7.76 -6.31 8.52
CA ILE A 326 -9.21 -6.04 8.45
C ILE A 326 -9.87 -6.27 9.82
N VAL A 327 -9.62 -7.42 10.44
CA VAL A 327 -10.17 -7.76 11.76
C VAL A 327 -9.74 -6.75 12.81
N LEU A 328 -8.47 -6.35 12.83
CA LEU A 328 -7.96 -5.34 13.74
C LEU A 328 -8.68 -3.99 13.54
N ARG A 329 -8.83 -3.54 12.30
CA ARG A 329 -9.49 -2.26 11.98
C ARG A 329 -10.98 -2.27 12.34
N VAL A 330 -11.69 -3.37 12.10
CA VAL A 330 -13.10 -3.54 12.51
C VAL A 330 -13.20 -3.54 14.03
N GLY A 331 -12.34 -4.27 14.74
CA GLY A 331 -12.30 -4.29 16.20
C GLY A 331 -12.05 -2.89 16.80
N LEU A 332 -11.12 -2.14 16.21
CA LEU A 332 -10.87 -0.75 16.60
C LEU A 332 -12.08 0.15 16.32
N ALA A 333 -12.71 0.05 15.15
CA ALA A 333 -13.91 0.81 14.82
C ALA A 333 -15.04 0.58 15.82
N LEU A 334 -15.28 -0.68 16.19
CA LEU A 334 -16.29 -1.04 17.20
C LEU A 334 -15.93 -0.49 18.57
N SER A 335 -14.70 -0.64 19.03
CA SER A 335 -14.22 -0.12 20.31
C SER A 335 -14.37 1.40 20.39
N PHE A 336 -13.98 2.10 19.33
CA PHE A 336 -14.17 3.55 19.20
C PHE A 336 -15.63 3.96 19.16
N GLY A 337 -16.44 3.28 18.36
CA GLY A 337 -17.88 3.53 18.25
C GLY A 337 -18.57 3.39 19.59
N CYS A 338 -18.31 2.32 20.35
CA CYS A 338 -18.86 2.13 21.68
C CYS A 338 -18.42 3.21 22.67
N GLY A 339 -17.14 3.55 22.69
CA GLY A 339 -16.61 4.60 23.57
C GLY A 339 -17.20 5.97 23.28
N LEU A 340 -17.28 6.37 22.01
CA LEU A 340 -17.87 7.64 21.58
C LEU A 340 -19.38 7.67 21.79
N TYR A 341 -20.09 6.58 21.54
CA TYR A 341 -21.53 6.48 21.81
C TYR A 341 -21.85 6.77 23.28
N GLN A 342 -21.09 6.18 24.22
CA GLN A 342 -21.24 6.47 25.65
C GLN A 342 -20.99 7.94 25.97
N ILE A 343 -20.02 8.60 25.32
CA ILE A 343 -19.76 10.02 25.52
C ILE A 343 -20.89 10.87 24.97
N ILE A 344 -21.38 10.60 23.76
CA ILE A 344 -22.43 11.36 23.08
C ILE A 344 -23.76 11.27 23.82
N THR A 345 -24.12 10.11 24.40
CA THR A 345 -25.41 9.91 25.09
C THR A 345 -25.51 10.67 26.41
N VAL A 346 -24.37 10.93 27.08
CA VAL A 346 -24.37 11.63 28.39
C VAL A 346 -24.04 13.11 28.25
N GLU A 347 -23.52 13.55 27.11
CA GLU A 347 -23.19 14.96 26.89
C GLU A 347 -24.49 15.80 26.72
N ARG A 348 -24.64 16.82 27.56
CA ARG A 348 -25.83 17.70 27.54
C ARG A 348 -25.69 18.90 26.61
N SER A 349 -24.45 19.30 26.26
CA SER A 349 -24.19 20.42 25.38
C SER A 349 -24.40 20.02 23.92
N THR A 350 -25.28 20.70 23.21
CA THR A 350 -25.53 20.42 21.77
C THR A 350 -24.29 20.64 20.92
N LEU A 351 -23.49 21.66 21.21
CA LEU A 351 -22.28 21.99 20.46
C LEU A 351 -21.21 20.92 20.63
N LYS A 352 -21.01 20.42 21.86
CA LYS A 352 -20.07 19.34 22.14
C LYS A 352 -20.52 18.02 21.52
N ARG A 353 -21.81 17.76 21.55
CA ARG A 353 -22.42 16.58 20.94
C ARG A 353 -22.19 16.57 19.42
N GLU A 354 -22.38 17.71 18.76
CA GLU A 354 -22.12 17.85 17.32
C GLU A 354 -20.63 17.62 16.98
N PHE A 355 -19.74 18.16 17.80
CA PHE A 355 -18.30 17.90 17.68
C PHE A 355 -17.97 16.40 17.75
N TYR A 356 -18.47 15.69 18.78
CA TYR A 356 -18.21 14.25 18.92
C TYR A 356 -18.84 13.43 17.81
N ILE A 357 -20.01 13.82 17.29
CA ILE A 357 -20.63 13.14 16.15
C ILE A 357 -19.77 13.31 14.88
N THR A 358 -19.30 14.52 14.60
CA THR A 358 -18.45 14.78 13.43
C THR A 358 -17.11 14.08 13.56
N PHE A 359 -16.52 14.07 14.76
CA PHE A 359 -15.32 13.30 15.04
C PHE A 359 -15.52 11.80 14.84
N ALA A 360 -16.64 11.26 15.34
CA ALA A 360 -17.00 9.85 15.16
C ALA A 360 -17.12 9.48 13.66
N LYS A 361 -17.77 10.34 12.86
CA LYS A 361 -17.86 10.12 11.41
C LYS A 361 -16.50 10.04 10.74
N GLY A 362 -15.57 10.95 11.07
CA GLY A 362 -14.20 10.93 10.56
C GLY A 362 -13.46 9.67 10.97
N CYS A 363 -13.53 9.26 12.24
CA CYS A 363 -12.88 8.05 12.73
C CYS A 363 -13.43 6.77 12.10
N ILE A 364 -14.77 6.63 12.05
CA ILE A 364 -15.44 5.47 11.46
C ILE A 364 -15.08 5.36 9.98
N LEU A 365 -15.10 6.47 9.24
CA LEU A 365 -14.68 6.50 7.84
C LEU A 365 -13.25 6.01 7.70
N TRP A 366 -12.33 6.47 8.55
CA TRP A 366 -10.91 6.09 8.48
C TRP A 366 -10.68 4.60 8.79
N PHE A 367 -11.34 4.06 9.83
CA PHE A 367 -11.18 2.65 10.21
C PHE A 367 -11.89 1.68 9.26
N LEU A 368 -13.10 2.02 8.81
CA LEU A 368 -13.93 1.14 8.00
C LEU A 368 -13.71 1.31 6.49
N CYS A 369 -12.90 2.27 6.03
CA CYS A 369 -12.63 2.44 4.60
C CYS A 369 -12.08 1.17 3.96
N HIS A 370 -11.06 0.56 4.54
CA HIS A 370 -10.44 -0.64 4.00
C HIS A 370 -11.37 -1.88 4.07
N PRO A 371 -11.97 -2.26 5.23
CA PRO A 371 -12.95 -3.34 5.28
C PRO A 371 -14.16 -3.12 4.36
N GLY A 372 -14.68 -1.90 4.32
CA GLY A 372 -15.83 -1.55 3.48
C GLY A 372 -15.53 -1.69 1.99
N LEU A 373 -14.39 -1.18 1.56
CA LEU A 373 -13.93 -1.30 0.16
C LEU A 373 -13.59 -2.74 -0.21
N ALA A 374 -13.02 -3.52 0.71
CA ALA A 374 -12.81 -4.94 0.50
C ALA A 374 -14.12 -5.70 0.25
N CYS A 375 -15.20 -5.36 0.98
CA CYS A 375 -16.53 -5.93 0.71
C CYS A 375 -17.12 -5.45 -0.64
N ILE A 376 -16.99 -4.16 -0.95
CA ILE A 376 -17.49 -3.59 -2.21
C ILE A 376 -16.71 -4.17 -3.40
N SER A 377 -15.41 -4.39 -3.24
CA SER A 377 -14.53 -4.88 -4.31
C SER A 377 -14.91 -6.29 -4.83
N ILE A 378 -15.68 -7.06 -4.07
CA ILE A 378 -16.18 -8.38 -4.49
C ILE A 378 -17.07 -8.27 -5.75
N ILE A 379 -17.72 -7.11 -5.95
CA ILE A 379 -18.60 -6.85 -7.09
C ILE A 379 -17.79 -6.62 -8.38
N PHE A 380 -16.53 -6.19 -8.24
CA PHE A 380 -15.66 -5.88 -9.37
C PHE A 380 -14.90 -7.12 -9.87
N SER A 381 -14.48 -7.06 -11.11
CA SER A 381 -13.61 -8.08 -11.71
C SER A 381 -12.28 -8.16 -10.98
N ASP A 382 -11.64 -9.34 -10.96
CA ASP A 382 -10.40 -9.59 -10.21
C ASP A 382 -9.29 -8.58 -10.53
N TYR A 383 -9.16 -8.17 -11.79
CA TYR A 383 -8.16 -7.18 -12.22
C TYR A 383 -8.44 -5.74 -11.73
N GLN A 384 -9.72 -5.40 -11.46
CA GLN A 384 -10.09 -4.07 -10.96
C GLN A 384 -10.07 -3.99 -9.43
N ARG A 385 -10.13 -5.13 -8.76
CA ARG A 385 -10.29 -5.22 -7.30
C ARG A 385 -9.22 -4.47 -6.54
N ASP A 386 -7.96 -4.77 -6.81
CA ASP A 386 -6.83 -4.16 -6.11
C ASP A 386 -6.73 -2.66 -6.40
N LYS A 387 -6.99 -2.25 -7.64
CA LYS A 387 -7.06 -0.84 -8.05
C LYS A 387 -8.15 -0.07 -7.29
N VAL A 388 -9.37 -0.63 -7.23
CA VAL A 388 -10.51 0.01 -6.53
C VAL A 388 -10.23 0.12 -5.04
N ILE A 389 -9.65 -0.92 -4.42
CA ILE A 389 -9.28 -0.88 -3.02
C ILE A 389 -8.23 0.21 -2.78
N THR A 390 -7.15 0.21 -3.54
CA THR A 390 -6.04 1.18 -3.36
C THR A 390 -6.51 2.61 -3.52
N MET A 391 -7.17 2.94 -4.64
CA MET A 391 -7.67 4.29 -4.90
C MET A 391 -8.72 4.71 -3.86
N GLY A 392 -9.65 3.81 -3.54
CA GLY A 392 -10.73 4.07 -2.61
C GLY A 392 -10.23 4.29 -1.17
N VAL A 393 -9.25 3.49 -0.71
CA VAL A 393 -8.64 3.65 0.62
C VAL A 393 -7.95 5.00 0.73
N ILE A 394 -7.12 5.37 -0.24
CA ILE A 394 -6.41 6.65 -0.25
C ILE A 394 -7.41 7.81 -0.22
N LEU A 395 -8.46 7.78 -1.03
CA LEU A 395 -9.49 8.82 -1.06
C LEU A 395 -10.25 8.91 0.27
N CYS A 396 -10.72 7.80 0.81
CA CYS A 396 -11.46 7.79 2.08
C CYS A 396 -10.59 8.26 3.25
N GLN A 397 -9.34 7.87 3.29
CA GLN A 397 -8.39 8.33 4.31
C GLN A 397 -8.12 9.83 4.18
N SER A 398 -7.92 10.34 2.96
CA SER A 398 -7.72 11.77 2.70
C SER A 398 -8.93 12.58 3.12
N VAL A 399 -10.15 12.15 2.76
CA VAL A 399 -11.40 12.79 3.16
C VAL A 399 -11.56 12.79 4.68
N SER A 400 -11.29 11.66 5.33
CA SER A 400 -11.33 11.55 6.80
C SER A 400 -10.38 12.55 7.46
N MET A 401 -9.14 12.64 6.99
CA MET A 401 -8.15 13.59 7.52
C MET A 401 -8.60 15.05 7.32
N VAL A 402 -9.17 15.39 6.16
CA VAL A 402 -9.68 16.73 5.89
C VAL A 402 -10.88 17.07 6.79
N ILE A 403 -11.79 16.12 7.03
CA ILE A 403 -12.90 16.30 7.97
C ILE A 403 -12.37 16.61 9.38
N LEU A 404 -11.41 15.82 9.86
CA LEU A 404 -10.81 16.03 11.18
C LEU A 404 -10.03 17.33 11.25
N TYR A 405 -9.29 17.67 10.19
CA TYR A 405 -8.55 18.92 10.09
C TYR A 405 -9.47 20.13 10.18
N ARG A 406 -10.58 20.12 9.42
CA ARG A 406 -11.61 21.16 9.47
C ARG A 406 -12.25 21.26 10.86
N LEU A 407 -12.53 20.12 11.49
CA LEU A 407 -13.12 20.05 12.82
C LEU A 407 -12.22 20.70 13.88
N PHE A 408 -10.91 20.38 13.86
CA PHE A 408 -9.95 20.93 14.83
C PHE A 408 -9.53 22.37 14.53
N LEU A 409 -9.69 22.83 13.30
CA LEU A 409 -9.35 24.19 12.90
C LEU A 409 -10.53 25.17 13.12
N SER A 410 -11.78 24.68 13.25
CA SER A 410 -12.95 25.54 13.42
C SER A 410 -12.93 26.27 14.78
N HIS A 411 -12.97 27.60 14.73
CA HIS A 411 -12.67 28.48 15.86
C HIS A 411 -13.71 28.42 16.99
N SER A 412 -14.98 28.16 16.70
CA SER A 412 -16.07 28.16 17.68
C SER A 412 -16.09 26.93 18.58
N LEU A 413 -15.76 25.77 18.05
CA LEU A 413 -15.66 24.50 18.77
C LEU A 413 -14.36 24.38 19.57
N TYR A 414 -13.30 25.05 19.12
CA TYR A 414 -11.99 25.04 19.72
C TYR A 414 -11.97 25.54 21.16
N TRP A 415 -12.62 26.68 21.45
CA TRP A 415 -12.61 27.29 22.78
C TRP A 415 -13.40 26.49 23.81
N GLU A 416 -14.48 25.87 23.41
CA GLU A 416 -15.35 25.12 24.33
C GLU A 416 -14.76 23.73 24.65
N VAL A 417 -14.10 23.10 23.68
CA VAL A 417 -13.35 21.85 23.89
C VAL A 417 -12.01 22.13 24.60
N SER A 418 -11.37 23.27 24.35
CA SER A 418 -10.14 23.72 25.01
C SER A 418 -10.32 23.97 26.51
N SER A 419 -11.47 24.49 26.93
CA SER A 419 -11.78 24.62 28.35
C SER A 419 -11.92 23.28 29.08
N LEU A 420 -12.17 22.19 28.33
CA LEU A 420 -12.15 20.81 28.84
C LEU A 420 -10.76 20.18 28.73
N SER A 421 -9.92 20.67 27.83
CA SER A 421 -8.59 20.12 27.56
C SER A 421 -7.47 20.99 28.16
N SER A 422 -7.64 21.51 29.36
CA SER A 422 -6.48 21.79 30.23
C SER A 422 -5.63 20.52 30.48
N VAL A 423 -6.00 19.47 29.77
CA VAL A 423 -5.47 18.13 29.78
C VAL A 423 -4.53 17.98 28.58
N THR A 424 -3.23 17.92 28.88
CA THR A 424 -2.20 17.49 27.93
C THR A 424 -2.56 16.11 27.36
N LEU A 425 -2.34 15.89 26.06
CA LEU A 425 -2.46 14.57 25.45
C LEU A 425 -1.72 13.53 26.29
N PRO A 426 -2.31 12.37 26.65
CA PRO A 426 -1.71 11.42 27.58
C PRO A 426 -0.37 10.83 27.14
N LEU A 427 -0.02 10.99 25.89
CA LEU A 427 1.21 10.47 25.30
C LEU A 427 2.27 11.55 24.99
N THR A 428 1.97 12.83 25.21
CA THR A 428 3.00 13.87 25.15
C THR A 428 3.73 13.94 26.49
N ILE A 429 5.00 13.54 26.51
CA ILE A 429 5.90 13.76 27.64
C ILE A 429 6.03 15.27 27.81
N SER A 430 5.30 15.84 28.75
CA SER A 430 5.48 17.22 29.17
C SER A 430 6.84 17.31 29.87
N SER A 431 7.79 17.92 29.19
CA SER A 431 8.99 18.42 29.88
C SER A 431 8.51 19.50 30.88
N GLY A 432 8.39 19.10 32.13
CA GLY A 432 7.91 19.95 33.19
C GLY A 432 8.81 21.15 33.42
N HIS A 433 8.38 22.31 33.00
CA HIS A 433 8.86 23.56 33.50
C HIS A 433 8.04 23.89 34.76
N LYS A 434 8.57 23.53 35.92
CA LYS A 434 8.14 24.04 37.22
C LYS A 434 8.38 25.55 37.26
N SER A 435 7.37 26.36 37.01
CA SER A 435 7.39 27.75 37.45
C SER A 435 7.14 27.78 38.98
N ARG A 436 8.16 28.14 39.74
CA ARG A 436 8.04 28.51 41.17
C ARG A 436 7.14 29.74 41.27
N PRO A 437 6.22 29.81 42.21
CA PRO A 437 5.61 31.07 42.61
C PRO A 437 6.63 31.87 43.42
N HIS A 438 6.91 33.10 43.02
CA HIS A 438 7.54 34.10 43.86
C HIS A 438 6.48 34.72 44.75
N PHE A 439 6.76 34.74 46.08
CA PHE A 439 6.13 35.59 47.07
C PHE A 439 6.50 37.04 46.83
#